data_636eac878ef36c0241c77d0b49b07ae3
#
_entry.id   636eac878ef36c0241c77d0b49b07ae3
#
_cell.length_a   1.000
_cell.length_b   1.000
_cell.length_c   1.000
_cell.angle_alpha   90.00
_cell.angle_beta   90.00
_cell.angle_gamma   90.00
#
_symmetry.space_group_name_H-M   'P 1'
#
loop_
_entity.id
_entity.type
_entity.pdbx_description
1 polymer ?
#
loop_
_entity_poly.entity_id
_entity_poly.type
_entity_poly.pdbx_seq_one_letter_code
_entity_poly.pdbx_strand_id
1 'polypeptide(L)'
;MIKSICVYCGSNFNGDAELKSVIEELAAIMAENQIKLIFGGGSVGVMGLIADAVLQNGGEAIGVIPQFLMDKEVGHKGLIEMIVTENMHQRKQKMADLADAFLILPGGFGTLEEFFEVLTWLQLGLHQKAIAVLNFNGFYDFLFKQMDVMVEQRFLKPINRELVINESSPIKLIETINSFVAQPDEVWFRDRNLT
;
A
#
# COMPACT_ATOMS: atom_id res chain seq x y z
N MET A 1 16.41 -1.27 6.99
CA MET A 1 15.47 -2.22 6.35
C MET A 1 14.11 -2.05 7.01
N ILE A 2 13.06 -1.94 6.20
CA ILE A 2 11.67 -1.86 6.67
C ILE A 2 11.24 -3.17 7.35
N LYS A 3 10.30 -3.08 8.29
CA LYS A 3 9.75 -4.20 9.07
C LYS A 3 8.27 -4.45 8.79
N SER A 4 7.60 -3.48 8.18
CA SER A 4 6.18 -3.57 7.85
C SER A 4 5.84 -2.80 6.57
N ILE A 5 4.91 -3.34 5.79
CA ILE A 5 4.37 -2.69 4.59
C ILE A 5 2.85 -2.66 4.70
N CYS A 6 2.26 -1.46 4.55
CA CYS A 6 0.83 -1.33 4.36
C CYS A 6 0.50 -1.54 2.88
N VAL A 7 -0.37 -2.51 2.59
CA VAL A 7 -0.80 -2.85 1.23
C VAL A 7 -2.21 -2.35 0.99
N TYR A 8 -2.36 -1.47 0.01
CA TYR A 8 -3.64 -1.03 -0.54
C TYR A 8 -3.91 -1.76 -1.86
N CYS A 9 -5.04 -2.44 -1.96
CA CYS A 9 -5.36 -3.31 -3.09
C CYS A 9 -6.87 -3.50 -3.26
N GLY A 10 -7.26 -4.15 -4.37
CA GLY A 10 -8.66 -4.38 -4.66
C GLY A 10 -9.34 -5.41 -3.75
N SER A 11 -10.61 -5.13 -3.37
CA SER A 11 -11.52 -6.09 -2.72
C SER A 11 -12.12 -7.10 -3.72
N ASN A 12 -11.83 -6.96 -5.01
CA ASN A 12 -12.17 -7.90 -6.06
C ASN A 12 -10.90 -8.46 -6.70
N PHE A 13 -11.00 -9.66 -7.26
CA PHE A 13 -9.95 -10.29 -8.05
C PHE A 13 -10.54 -10.86 -9.33
N ASN A 14 -9.91 -10.58 -10.47
CA ASN A 14 -10.40 -10.96 -11.80
C ASN A 14 -10.07 -12.40 -12.19
N GLY A 15 -9.36 -13.15 -11.34
CA GLY A 15 -8.93 -14.52 -11.61
C GLY A 15 -7.66 -14.65 -12.47
N ASP A 16 -6.94 -13.54 -12.70
CA ASP A 16 -5.70 -13.54 -13.48
C ASP A 16 -4.59 -14.34 -12.78
N ALA A 17 -4.18 -15.45 -13.42
CA ALA A 17 -3.21 -16.38 -12.86
C ALA A 17 -1.79 -15.78 -12.78
N GLU A 18 -1.43 -14.88 -13.70
CA GLU A 18 -0.14 -14.19 -13.69
C GLU A 18 -0.07 -13.19 -12.53
N LEU A 19 -1.13 -12.38 -12.34
CA LEU A 19 -1.22 -11.48 -11.19
C LEU A 19 -1.15 -12.25 -9.88
N LYS A 20 -1.84 -13.39 -9.80
CA LYS A 20 -1.77 -14.28 -8.63
C LYS A 20 -0.33 -14.70 -8.35
N SER A 21 0.38 -15.20 -9.37
CA SER A 21 1.77 -15.65 -9.23
C SER A 21 2.71 -14.53 -8.75
N VAL A 22 2.54 -13.31 -9.27
CA VAL A 22 3.33 -12.14 -8.87
C VAL A 22 3.04 -11.73 -7.42
N ILE A 23 1.80 -11.84 -6.97
CA ILE A 23 1.42 -11.56 -5.58
C ILE A 23 1.98 -12.65 -4.64
N GLU A 24 1.96 -13.91 -5.04
CA GLU A 24 2.55 -15.02 -4.29
C GLU A 24 4.09 -14.86 -4.16
N GLU A 25 4.77 -14.44 -5.24
CA GLU A 25 6.20 -14.09 -5.22
C GLU A 25 6.48 -12.94 -4.23
N LEU A 26 5.71 -11.86 -4.32
CA LEU A 26 5.82 -10.73 -3.40
C LEU A 26 5.65 -11.16 -1.94
N ALA A 27 4.67 -11.99 -1.65
CA ALA A 27 4.39 -12.50 -0.32
C ALA A 27 5.54 -13.37 0.23
N ALA A 28 6.13 -14.22 -0.63
CA ALA A 28 7.31 -15.02 -0.27
C ALA A 28 8.50 -14.12 0.10
N ILE A 29 8.79 -13.09 -0.72
CA ILE A 29 9.85 -12.12 -0.45
C ILE A 29 9.60 -11.37 0.86
N MET A 30 8.35 -10.96 1.14
CA MET A 30 8.00 -10.31 2.40
C MET A 30 8.25 -11.23 3.59
N ALA A 31 7.82 -12.48 3.52
CA ALA A 31 8.02 -13.46 4.60
C ALA A 31 9.51 -13.77 4.84
N GLU A 32 10.30 -14.02 3.78
CA GLU A 32 11.75 -14.26 3.86
C GLU A 32 12.50 -13.09 4.51
N ASN A 33 12.09 -11.85 4.23
CA ASN A 33 12.69 -10.64 4.80
C ASN A 33 12.06 -10.22 6.15
N GLN A 34 11.15 -11.03 6.70
CA GLN A 34 10.43 -10.73 7.95
C GLN A 34 9.68 -9.39 7.90
N ILE A 35 9.13 -9.06 6.73
CA ILE A 35 8.32 -7.86 6.51
C ILE A 35 6.86 -8.21 6.80
N LYS A 36 6.29 -7.59 7.80
CA LYS A 36 4.90 -7.75 8.21
C LYS A 36 3.94 -7.08 7.24
N LEU A 37 2.88 -7.79 6.86
CA LEU A 37 1.77 -7.23 6.09
C LEU A 37 0.82 -6.45 7.00
N ILE A 38 0.56 -5.19 6.66
CA ILE A 38 -0.54 -4.39 7.21
C ILE A 38 -1.55 -4.19 6.08
N PHE A 39 -2.84 -4.49 6.30
CA PHE A 39 -3.84 -4.41 5.23
C PHE A 39 -5.26 -4.21 5.77
N GLY A 40 -6.22 -4.07 4.87
CA GLY A 40 -7.62 -3.78 5.21
C GLY A 40 -8.42 -4.88 5.90
N GLY A 41 -7.81 -6.03 6.21
CA GLY A 41 -8.42 -7.10 7.03
C GLY A 41 -9.44 -7.99 6.33
N GLY A 42 -9.81 -7.72 5.06
CA GLY A 42 -10.78 -8.53 4.31
C GLY A 42 -10.19 -9.83 3.78
N SER A 43 -11.03 -10.88 3.66
CA SER A 43 -10.65 -12.20 3.15
C SER A 43 -10.91 -12.38 1.65
N VAL A 44 -11.34 -11.34 0.94
CA VAL A 44 -11.77 -11.41 -0.45
C VAL A 44 -10.86 -10.60 -1.38
N GLY A 45 -10.91 -10.93 -2.68
CA GLY A 45 -10.19 -10.20 -3.70
C GLY A 45 -8.67 -10.31 -3.59
N VAL A 46 -7.97 -9.28 -4.01
CA VAL A 46 -6.51 -9.18 -3.91
C VAL A 46 -6.08 -9.10 -2.44
N MET A 47 -6.90 -8.53 -1.55
CA MET A 47 -6.64 -8.48 -0.10
C MET A 47 -6.51 -9.88 0.51
N GLY A 48 -7.48 -10.76 0.26
CA GLY A 48 -7.42 -12.14 0.73
C GLY A 48 -6.22 -12.89 0.13
N LEU A 49 -5.98 -12.70 -1.17
CA LEU A 49 -4.89 -13.37 -1.87
C LEU A 49 -3.51 -13.05 -1.27
N ILE A 50 -3.19 -11.78 -1.04
CA ILE A 50 -1.89 -11.39 -0.46
C ILE A 50 -1.76 -11.85 0.99
N ALA A 51 -2.83 -11.77 1.80
CA ALA A 51 -2.82 -12.20 3.19
C ALA A 51 -2.61 -13.72 3.30
N ASP A 52 -3.37 -14.51 2.52
CA ASP A 52 -3.20 -15.97 2.45
C ASP A 52 -1.78 -16.33 2.04
N ALA A 53 -1.24 -15.69 1.01
CA ALA A 53 0.10 -15.98 0.50
C ALA A 53 1.20 -15.64 1.53
N VAL A 54 1.10 -14.52 2.26
CA VAL A 54 2.05 -14.16 3.33
C VAL A 54 2.01 -15.20 4.46
N LEU A 55 0.82 -15.58 4.90
CA LEU A 55 0.66 -16.58 5.97
C LEU A 55 1.14 -17.98 5.56
N GLN A 56 0.88 -18.40 4.32
CA GLN A 56 1.35 -19.68 3.77
C GLN A 56 2.88 -19.77 3.70
N ASN A 57 3.56 -18.64 3.51
CA ASN A 57 5.03 -18.54 3.56
C ASN A 57 5.59 -18.34 4.99
N GLY A 58 4.75 -18.45 6.04
CA GLY A 58 5.17 -18.28 7.44
C GLY A 58 5.40 -16.84 7.87
N GLY A 59 4.96 -15.86 7.06
CA GLY A 59 5.01 -14.44 7.39
C GLY A 59 3.88 -14.01 8.35
N GLU A 60 3.88 -12.76 8.72
CA GLU A 60 2.93 -12.16 9.67
C GLU A 60 2.02 -11.15 8.97
N ALA A 61 0.74 -11.13 9.34
CA ALA A 61 -0.23 -10.17 8.82
C ALA A 61 -1.11 -9.58 9.93
N ILE A 62 -1.33 -8.26 9.87
CA ILE A 62 -2.26 -7.50 10.73
C ILE A 62 -3.34 -6.90 9.83
N GLY A 63 -4.60 -7.20 10.15
CA GLY A 63 -5.76 -6.58 9.51
C GLY A 63 -6.27 -5.38 10.30
N VAL A 64 -6.70 -4.33 9.60
CA VAL A 64 -7.36 -3.16 10.21
C VAL A 64 -8.69 -2.93 9.51
N ILE A 65 -9.80 -3.08 10.23
CA ILE A 65 -11.12 -3.05 9.64
C ILE A 65 -12.11 -2.26 10.53
N PRO A 66 -12.98 -1.39 9.97
CA PRO A 66 -14.04 -0.79 10.74
C PRO A 66 -15.13 -1.80 11.07
N GLN A 67 -15.76 -1.66 12.24
CA GLN A 67 -16.80 -2.59 12.70
C GLN A 67 -17.91 -2.81 11.66
N PHE A 68 -18.39 -1.75 11.00
CA PHE A 68 -19.47 -1.87 10.01
C PHE A 68 -19.08 -2.63 8.73
N LEU A 69 -17.78 -2.73 8.39
CA LEU A 69 -17.28 -3.57 7.30
C LEU A 69 -17.02 -4.99 7.76
N MET A 70 -16.60 -5.20 9.01
CA MET A 70 -16.38 -6.52 9.56
C MET A 70 -17.65 -7.39 9.51
N ASP A 71 -18.82 -6.76 9.66
CA ASP A 71 -20.12 -7.42 9.56
C ASP A 71 -20.51 -7.79 8.11
N LYS A 72 -19.91 -7.16 7.11
CA LYS A 72 -20.16 -7.35 5.68
C LYS A 72 -19.05 -8.10 4.95
N GLU A 73 -17.82 -7.77 5.26
CA GLU A 73 -16.62 -8.42 4.72
C GLU A 73 -16.19 -9.45 5.76
N VAL A 74 -16.26 -10.71 5.41
CA VAL A 74 -15.77 -11.78 6.29
C VAL A 74 -14.31 -11.48 6.62
N GLY A 75 -14.04 -11.06 7.86
CA GLY A 75 -12.69 -10.76 8.33
C GLY A 75 -11.78 -11.96 8.12
N HIS A 76 -10.55 -11.71 7.71
CA HIS A 76 -9.58 -12.76 7.42
C HIS A 76 -9.26 -13.55 8.69
N LYS A 77 -9.26 -14.89 8.60
CA LYS A 77 -8.91 -15.79 9.69
C LYS A 77 -7.41 -16.13 9.63
N GLY A 78 -6.78 -16.29 10.79
CA GLY A 78 -5.37 -16.69 10.87
C GLY A 78 -4.37 -15.52 10.95
N LEU A 79 -4.85 -14.29 11.02
CA LEU A 79 -4.00 -13.12 11.28
C LEU A 79 -3.41 -13.17 12.70
N ILE A 80 -2.25 -12.56 12.89
CA ILE A 80 -1.70 -12.38 14.24
C ILE A 80 -2.54 -11.39 15.05
N GLU A 81 -3.15 -10.41 14.37
CA GLU A 81 -4.03 -9.43 14.99
C GLU A 81 -5.06 -8.90 13.97
N MET A 82 -6.30 -8.70 14.45
CA MET A 82 -7.35 -7.98 13.74
C MET A 82 -7.75 -6.76 14.58
N ILE A 83 -7.37 -5.58 14.11
CA ILE A 83 -7.68 -4.31 14.77
C ILE A 83 -9.01 -3.78 14.24
N VAL A 84 -10.00 -3.69 15.13
CA VAL A 84 -11.31 -3.15 14.80
C VAL A 84 -11.33 -1.66 15.12
N THR A 85 -11.75 -0.83 14.15
CA THR A 85 -11.86 0.62 14.30
C THR A 85 -13.31 1.07 14.22
N GLU A 86 -13.60 2.29 14.70
CA GLU A 86 -14.96 2.84 14.70
C GLU A 86 -15.38 3.35 13.32
N ASN A 87 -14.41 3.88 12.54
CA ASN A 87 -14.70 4.53 11.27
C ASN A 87 -13.50 4.40 10.29
N MET A 88 -13.70 4.86 9.04
CA MET A 88 -12.69 4.79 7.98
C MET A 88 -11.46 5.65 8.25
N HIS A 89 -11.61 6.80 8.89
CA HIS A 89 -10.48 7.68 9.21
C HIS A 89 -9.53 7.03 10.20
N GLN A 90 -10.07 6.46 11.29
CA GLN A 90 -9.27 5.71 12.26
C GLN A 90 -8.59 4.50 11.63
N ARG A 91 -9.27 3.80 10.70
CA ARG A 91 -8.69 2.67 9.96
C ARG A 91 -7.45 3.12 9.18
N LYS A 92 -7.59 4.12 8.31
CA LYS A 92 -6.50 4.60 7.45
C LYS A 92 -5.33 5.13 8.27
N GLN A 93 -5.62 5.92 9.30
CA GLN A 93 -4.60 6.39 10.24
C GLN A 93 -3.86 5.24 10.91
N LYS A 94 -4.60 4.25 11.43
CA LYS A 94 -4.00 3.09 12.12
C LYS A 94 -3.14 2.25 11.18
N MET A 95 -3.58 2.03 9.94
CA MET A 95 -2.80 1.34 8.91
C MET A 95 -1.51 2.10 8.60
N ALA A 96 -1.61 3.42 8.46
CA ALA A 96 -0.46 4.26 8.21
C ALA A 96 0.53 4.26 9.37
N ASP A 97 0.06 4.32 10.63
CA ASP A 97 0.93 4.33 11.82
C ASP A 97 1.73 3.04 11.98
N LEU A 98 1.12 1.89 11.65
CA LEU A 98 1.73 0.56 11.78
C LEU A 98 2.79 0.27 10.71
N ALA A 99 2.78 0.97 9.60
CA ALA A 99 3.60 0.67 8.44
C ALA A 99 4.88 1.50 8.37
N ASP A 100 5.97 0.90 7.87
CA ASP A 100 7.21 1.58 7.52
C ASP A 100 7.19 2.07 6.05
N ALA A 101 6.39 1.44 5.20
CA ALA A 101 6.22 1.77 3.79
C ALA A 101 4.80 1.43 3.31
N PHE A 102 4.42 1.97 2.15
CA PHE A 102 3.15 1.70 1.49
C PHE A 102 3.37 1.02 0.15
N LEU A 103 2.52 0.05 -0.16
CA LEU A 103 2.53 -0.69 -1.42
C LEU A 103 1.14 -0.71 -2.03
N ILE A 104 1.06 -0.34 -3.30
CA ILE A 104 -0.16 -0.29 -4.08
C ILE A 104 -0.17 -1.45 -5.06
N LEU A 105 -1.11 -2.36 -4.93
CA LEU A 105 -1.41 -3.43 -5.90
C LEU A 105 -2.62 -3.03 -6.75
N PRO A 106 -2.91 -3.75 -7.86
CA PRO A 106 -4.09 -3.49 -8.66
C PRO A 106 -5.38 -3.43 -7.83
N GLY A 107 -6.18 -2.37 -8.04
CA GLY A 107 -7.41 -2.15 -7.30
C GLY A 107 -8.28 -1.04 -7.90
N GLY A 108 -9.38 -0.75 -7.23
CA GLY A 108 -10.38 0.23 -7.65
C GLY A 108 -10.25 1.58 -6.95
N PHE A 109 -11.40 2.28 -6.82
CA PHE A 109 -11.45 3.63 -6.27
C PHE A 109 -10.94 3.73 -4.83
N GLY A 110 -11.25 2.74 -3.97
CA GLY A 110 -10.74 2.72 -2.59
C GLY A 110 -9.23 2.66 -2.54
N THR A 111 -8.62 1.81 -3.39
CA THR A 111 -7.16 1.69 -3.50
C THR A 111 -6.52 3.01 -3.96
N LEU A 112 -7.13 3.70 -4.94
CA LEU A 112 -6.64 5.00 -5.40
C LEU A 112 -6.84 6.10 -4.36
N GLU A 113 -7.94 6.10 -3.63
CA GLU A 113 -8.21 7.05 -2.55
C GLU A 113 -7.15 6.93 -1.45
N GLU A 114 -6.88 5.70 -0.97
CA GLU A 114 -5.87 5.42 0.03
C GLU A 114 -4.46 5.77 -0.47
N PHE A 115 -4.15 5.47 -1.74
CA PHE A 115 -2.88 5.82 -2.38
C PHE A 115 -2.65 7.33 -2.42
N PHE A 116 -3.61 8.11 -2.92
CA PHE A 116 -3.45 9.56 -3.03
C PHE A 116 -3.45 10.26 -1.67
N GLU A 117 -4.12 9.72 -0.67
CA GLU A 117 -4.08 10.24 0.69
C GLU A 117 -2.65 10.15 1.24
N VAL A 118 -2.03 8.97 1.26
CA VAL A 118 -0.66 8.81 1.79
C VAL A 118 0.37 9.54 0.92
N LEU A 119 0.15 9.62 -0.40
CA LEU A 119 1.02 10.38 -1.31
C LEU A 119 0.95 11.88 -1.01
N THR A 120 -0.24 12.41 -0.74
CA THR A 120 -0.41 13.79 -0.33
C THR A 120 0.24 14.06 1.02
N TRP A 121 0.14 13.14 1.96
CA TRP A 121 0.83 13.25 3.25
C TRP A 121 2.36 13.27 3.11
N LEU A 122 2.92 12.43 2.21
CA LEU A 122 4.34 12.44 1.90
C LEU A 122 4.77 13.77 1.27
N GLN A 123 4.02 14.27 0.29
CA GLN A 123 4.26 15.56 -0.35
C GLN A 123 4.25 16.72 0.66
N LEU A 124 3.36 16.69 1.65
CA LEU A 124 3.26 17.70 2.71
C LEU A 124 4.30 17.53 3.83
N GLY A 125 5.09 16.44 3.80
CA GLY A 125 6.09 16.14 4.82
C GLY A 125 5.54 15.58 6.12
N LEU A 126 4.27 15.13 6.15
CA LEU A 126 3.65 14.52 7.33
C LEU A 126 4.23 13.14 7.66
N HIS A 127 4.81 12.47 6.67
CA HIS A 127 5.65 11.29 6.84
C HIS A 127 6.79 11.27 5.80
N GLN A 128 7.72 10.32 5.95
CA GLN A 128 8.84 10.11 5.02
C GLN A 128 8.94 8.65 4.55
N LYS A 129 7.82 7.93 4.54
CA LYS A 129 7.75 6.52 4.19
C LYS A 129 7.71 6.36 2.68
N ALA A 130 8.38 5.32 2.15
CA ALA A 130 8.31 4.96 0.74
C ALA A 130 6.88 4.63 0.32
N ILE A 131 6.50 5.04 -0.90
CA ILE A 131 5.24 4.67 -1.54
C ILE A 131 5.58 4.02 -2.87
N ALA A 132 5.23 2.75 -3.02
CA ALA A 132 5.55 1.96 -4.20
C ALA A 132 4.28 1.41 -4.85
N VAL A 133 4.29 1.38 -6.17
CA VAL A 133 3.23 0.78 -7.01
C VAL A 133 3.81 -0.44 -7.70
N LEU A 134 3.23 -1.61 -7.49
CA LEU A 134 3.47 -2.79 -8.30
C LEU A 134 2.62 -2.67 -9.58
N ASN A 135 3.24 -2.14 -10.63
CA ASN A 135 2.57 -1.85 -11.90
C ASN A 135 2.52 -3.10 -12.79
N PHE A 136 1.75 -4.08 -12.36
CA PHE A 136 1.55 -5.33 -13.10
C PHE A 136 0.93 -5.06 -14.47
N ASN A 137 1.60 -5.53 -15.54
CA ASN A 137 1.15 -5.43 -16.93
C ASN A 137 0.67 -4.02 -17.33
N GLY A 138 1.26 -2.95 -16.76
CA GLY A 138 0.90 -1.58 -17.07
C GLY A 138 -0.47 -1.14 -16.54
N PHE A 139 -1.03 -1.83 -15.54
CA PHE A 139 -2.35 -1.51 -14.98
C PHE A 139 -2.49 -0.03 -14.58
N TYR A 140 -1.42 0.58 -14.10
CA TYR A 140 -1.39 1.98 -13.67
C TYR A 140 -0.73 2.94 -14.69
N ASP A 141 -0.40 2.52 -15.91
CA ASP A 141 0.29 3.37 -16.90
C ASP A 141 -0.48 4.66 -17.20
N PHE A 142 -1.81 4.58 -17.37
CA PHE A 142 -2.64 5.76 -17.60
C PHE A 142 -2.69 6.70 -16.38
N LEU A 143 -2.61 6.16 -15.17
CA LEU A 143 -2.53 6.95 -13.95
C LEU A 143 -1.20 7.73 -13.89
N PHE A 144 -0.10 7.06 -14.16
CA PHE A 144 1.23 7.70 -14.23
C PHE A 144 1.28 8.75 -15.34
N LYS A 145 0.72 8.44 -16.51
CA LYS A 145 0.58 9.41 -17.60
C LYS A 145 -0.25 10.64 -17.20
N GLN A 146 -1.33 10.43 -16.43
CA GLN A 146 -2.11 11.55 -15.90
C GLN A 146 -1.27 12.42 -14.95
N MET A 147 -0.44 11.81 -14.09
CA MET A 147 0.49 12.56 -13.21
C MET A 147 1.53 13.34 -14.04
N ASP A 148 2.03 12.78 -15.14
CA ASP A 148 2.95 13.47 -16.05
C ASP A 148 2.27 14.68 -16.69
N VAL A 149 1.02 14.57 -17.11
CA VAL A 149 0.20 15.71 -17.59
C VAL A 149 0.03 16.78 -16.50
N MET A 150 -0.15 16.38 -15.24
CA MET A 150 -0.21 17.35 -14.12
C MET A 150 1.11 18.14 -14.00
N VAL A 151 2.25 17.50 -14.23
CA VAL A 151 3.56 18.18 -14.24
C VAL A 151 3.66 19.13 -15.43
N GLU A 152 3.34 18.69 -16.65
CA GLU A 152 3.36 19.47 -17.86
C GLU A 152 2.48 20.73 -17.76
N GLN A 153 1.30 20.57 -17.17
CA GLN A 153 0.33 21.64 -16.93
C GLN A 153 0.63 22.47 -15.67
N ARG A 154 1.70 22.18 -14.93
CA ARG A 154 2.16 22.87 -13.71
C ARG A 154 1.20 22.79 -12.52
N PHE A 155 0.37 21.76 -12.45
CA PHE A 155 -0.44 21.45 -11.27
C PHE A 155 0.33 20.57 -10.24
N LEU A 156 1.39 19.90 -10.69
CA LEU A 156 2.27 19.08 -9.86
C LEU A 156 3.72 19.50 -10.11
N LYS A 157 4.51 19.62 -9.05
CA LYS A 157 5.97 19.85 -9.19
C LYS A 157 6.65 18.54 -9.62
N PRO A 158 7.69 18.59 -10.50
CA PRO A 158 8.43 17.38 -10.92
C PRO A 158 8.92 16.54 -9.74
N ILE A 159 9.49 17.18 -8.71
CA ILE A 159 9.99 16.50 -7.51
C ILE A 159 8.90 15.71 -6.78
N ASN A 160 7.66 16.16 -6.79
CA ASN A 160 6.54 15.45 -6.17
C ASN A 160 6.09 14.25 -7.01
N ARG A 161 6.26 14.31 -8.34
CA ARG A 161 6.01 13.17 -9.23
C ARG A 161 7.00 12.02 -8.97
N GLU A 162 8.22 12.33 -8.56
CA GLU A 162 9.29 11.38 -8.25
C GLU A 162 9.12 10.69 -6.88
N LEU A 163 8.16 11.12 -6.05
CA LEU A 163 7.89 10.51 -4.74
C LEU A 163 7.33 9.08 -4.86
N VAL A 164 6.81 8.68 -6.02
CA VAL A 164 6.19 7.37 -6.24
C VAL A 164 7.15 6.43 -6.95
N ILE A 165 7.47 5.33 -6.28
CA ILE A 165 8.20 4.21 -6.87
C ILE A 165 7.24 3.45 -7.81
N ASN A 166 7.67 3.23 -9.06
CA ASN A 166 6.92 2.46 -10.06
C ASN A 166 7.76 1.29 -10.53
N GLU A 167 7.39 0.08 -10.11
CA GLU A 167 8.11 -1.15 -10.44
C GLU A 167 7.14 -2.26 -10.84
N SER A 168 7.57 -3.12 -11.76
CA SER A 168 6.81 -4.30 -12.17
C SER A 168 7.32 -5.61 -11.55
N SER A 169 8.53 -5.59 -11.00
CA SER A 169 9.16 -6.74 -10.36
C SER A 169 9.06 -6.66 -8.84
N PRO A 170 8.51 -7.68 -8.14
CA PRO A 170 8.44 -7.72 -6.68
C PRO A 170 9.80 -7.58 -6.00
N ILE A 171 10.84 -8.21 -6.54
CA ILE A 171 12.21 -8.16 -5.98
C ILE A 171 12.73 -6.73 -6.02
N LYS A 172 12.74 -6.10 -7.21
CA LYS A 172 13.20 -4.72 -7.37
C LYS A 172 12.39 -3.73 -6.55
N LEU A 173 11.09 -3.96 -6.44
CA LEU A 173 10.18 -3.12 -5.66
C LEU A 173 10.60 -3.10 -4.18
N ILE A 174 10.87 -4.25 -3.56
CA ILE A 174 11.32 -4.33 -2.16
C ILE A 174 12.73 -3.74 -1.99
N GLU A 175 13.64 -3.95 -2.95
CA GLU A 175 14.97 -3.32 -2.95
C GLU A 175 14.88 -1.79 -3.00
N THR A 176 14.03 -1.25 -3.90
CA THR A 176 13.84 0.19 -4.06
C THR A 176 13.17 0.80 -2.83
N ILE A 177 12.17 0.15 -2.24
CA ILE A 177 11.56 0.59 -0.98
C ILE A 177 12.63 0.69 0.13
N ASN A 178 13.49 -0.30 0.27
CA ASN A 178 14.54 -0.31 1.30
C ASN A 178 15.61 0.78 1.11
N SER A 179 15.84 1.22 -0.11
CA SER A 179 16.81 2.28 -0.45
C SER A 179 16.19 3.67 -0.55
N PHE A 180 14.87 3.79 -0.44
CA PHE A 180 14.15 5.04 -0.59
C PHE A 180 14.53 6.06 0.49
N VAL A 181 14.83 7.28 0.05
CA VAL A 181 15.03 8.45 0.92
C VAL A 181 14.10 9.54 0.44
N ALA A 182 13.14 9.89 1.27
CA ALA A 182 12.21 10.97 0.95
C ALA A 182 12.96 12.30 0.82
N GLN A 183 12.72 13.00 -0.27
CA GLN A 183 13.21 14.37 -0.49
C GLN A 183 12.00 15.29 -0.72
N PRO A 184 11.24 15.63 0.32
CA PRO A 184 10.13 16.57 0.18
C PRO A 184 10.69 17.94 -0.20
N ASP A 185 10.03 18.59 -1.17
CA ASP A 185 10.43 19.93 -1.67
C ASP A 185 10.42 21.00 -0.55
N GLU A 186 9.41 20.92 0.32
CA GLU A 186 9.29 21.75 1.52
C GLU A 186 8.62 20.93 2.64
N VAL A 187 9.18 20.96 3.84
CA VAL A 187 8.50 20.43 5.02
C VAL A 187 7.53 21.50 5.51
N TRP A 188 6.29 21.44 5.07
CA TRP A 188 5.26 22.42 5.43
C TRP A 188 4.80 22.25 6.87
N PHE A 189 4.81 21.02 7.37
CA PHE A 189 4.37 20.70 8.72
C PHE A 189 5.36 19.73 9.39
N ARG A 190 5.75 20.06 10.62
CA ARG A 190 6.58 19.18 11.48
C ARG A 190 5.76 18.41 12.51
N ASP A 191 4.48 18.76 12.65
CA ASP A 191 3.60 18.16 13.66
C ASP A 191 2.74 17.06 13.02
N ARG A 192 2.98 15.80 13.45
CA ARG A 192 2.25 14.61 13.00
C ARG A 192 0.82 14.51 13.53
N ASN A 193 0.41 15.39 14.44
CA ASN A 193 -0.96 15.41 14.99
C ASN A 193 -1.96 16.10 14.06
N LEU A 194 -1.55 16.48 12.85
CA LEU A 194 -2.39 17.16 11.85
C LEU A 194 -3.03 16.21 10.83
N THR A 195 -2.88 14.88 10.98
CA THR A 195 -3.49 13.86 10.10
C THR A 195 -4.62 13.12 10.79
#